data_87fcfd3039f3029a60c968931dc2cfd2
#
_entry.id   87fcfd3039f3029a60c968931dc2cfd2
#
_cell.length_a   1.000
_cell.length_b   1.000
_cell.length_c   1.000
_cell.angle_alpha   90.00
_cell.angle_beta   90.00
_cell.angle_gamma   90.00
#
_symmetry.space_group_name_H-M   'P 1'
#
loop_
_entity.id
_entity.type
_entity.pdbx_description
1 polymer ?
#
loop_
_entity_poly.entity_id
_entity_poly.type
_entity_poly.pdbx_seq_one_letter_code
_entity_poly.pdbx_strand_id
1 'polypeptide(L)'
;LLDEIDKVSTDYKGDTFSALLEVLDSEQNSKFRDHYLEVPLDLSEVTFITTANTLQTIPRPLLDRMEIIEITSYTENEKLHIAIEHLIPKQLEKHGITDEQLSFSKKAIWKIAHNYTKEAGVRQLEREIGNICRKAAKELLTTEKEKITVTDRNLHKFLGKEKYSYQMANAAPEVGIVRGLAWTSVGGDTLQIEVNVMPGKGEIMLTGQLGDVMKESARAGISYIRSVSKKYAIAEDFFEKHDIHVHIPEGAVPKDGPSAGITMATAMLSAVTGKKVRADLAM
;
A
#
# COMPACT_ATOMS: atom_id res chain seq x y z
N LEU A 1 -26.96 8.89 -0.74
CA LEU A 1 -25.63 8.32 -0.74
C LEU A 1 -25.63 7.00 -1.51
N LEU A 2 -24.75 6.87 -2.50
CA LEU A 2 -24.51 5.65 -3.26
C LEU A 2 -23.08 5.16 -2.93
N ASP A 3 -22.99 4.07 -2.19
CA ASP A 3 -21.72 3.55 -1.69
C ASP A 3 -21.12 2.51 -2.65
N GLU A 4 -19.80 2.53 -2.83
CA GLU A 4 -19.03 1.57 -3.64
C GLU A 4 -19.52 1.43 -5.09
N ILE A 5 -19.75 2.55 -5.80
CA ILE A 5 -20.23 2.51 -7.20
C ILE A 5 -19.24 1.85 -8.19
N ASP A 6 -17.97 1.74 -7.81
CA ASP A 6 -16.94 1.01 -8.57
C ASP A 6 -17.17 -0.51 -8.63
N LYS A 7 -18.03 -1.05 -7.75
CA LYS A 7 -18.39 -2.47 -7.68
C LYS A 7 -19.69 -2.81 -8.39
N VAL A 8 -20.33 -1.82 -8.99
CA VAL A 8 -21.53 -2.05 -9.79
C VAL A 8 -21.14 -2.84 -11.03
N SER A 9 -21.75 -4.00 -11.20
CA SER A 9 -21.54 -4.85 -12.38
C SER A 9 -22.62 -4.60 -13.43
N THR A 10 -22.22 -4.70 -14.70
CA THR A 10 -23.14 -4.83 -15.82
C THR A 10 -23.55 -6.30 -15.92
N ASP A 11 -24.59 -6.68 -15.21
CA ASP A 11 -25.12 -8.04 -15.25
C ASP A 11 -26.21 -8.20 -16.30
N TYR A 12 -26.55 -9.45 -16.59
CA TYR A 12 -27.61 -9.87 -17.51
C TYR A 12 -29.00 -9.25 -17.26
N LYS A 13 -29.19 -8.53 -16.16
CA LYS A 13 -30.45 -7.91 -15.72
C LYS A 13 -30.58 -6.41 -16.01
N GLY A 14 -29.57 -5.80 -16.62
CA GLY A 14 -29.61 -4.38 -17.00
C GLY A 14 -28.28 -3.66 -16.72
N ASP A 15 -28.10 -2.53 -17.39
CA ASP A 15 -26.95 -1.66 -17.20
C ASP A 15 -27.27 -0.62 -16.12
N THR A 16 -26.83 -0.87 -14.90
CA THR A 16 -27.02 0.02 -13.76
C THR A 16 -26.34 1.39 -13.99
N PHE A 17 -25.24 1.42 -14.75
CA PHE A 17 -24.59 2.69 -15.08
C PHE A 17 -25.45 3.57 -15.99
N SER A 18 -26.25 2.98 -16.90
CA SER A 18 -27.19 3.75 -17.72
C SER A 18 -28.27 4.42 -16.87
N ALA A 19 -28.78 3.73 -15.84
CA ALA A 19 -29.73 4.34 -14.91
C ALA A 19 -29.09 5.49 -14.08
N LEU A 20 -27.83 5.32 -13.65
CA LEU A 20 -27.10 6.36 -12.94
C LEU A 20 -26.80 7.58 -13.82
N LEU A 21 -26.59 7.38 -15.12
CA LEU A 21 -26.41 8.49 -16.06
C LEU A 21 -27.66 9.39 -16.14
N GLU A 22 -28.85 8.79 -16.11
CA GLU A 22 -30.11 9.54 -16.09
C GLU A 22 -30.34 10.24 -14.74
N VAL A 23 -30.08 9.55 -13.64
CA VAL A 23 -30.23 10.06 -12.25
C VAL A 23 -29.32 11.25 -11.98
N LEU A 24 -28.06 11.20 -12.45
CA LEU A 24 -27.04 12.22 -12.18
C LEU A 24 -27.02 13.35 -13.22
N ASP A 25 -27.82 13.27 -14.26
CA ASP A 25 -27.93 14.31 -15.28
C ASP A 25 -28.96 15.37 -14.86
N SER A 26 -28.49 16.58 -14.56
CA SER A 26 -29.34 17.69 -14.12
C SER A 26 -30.38 18.14 -15.17
N GLU A 27 -30.19 17.80 -16.43
CA GLU A 27 -31.15 18.13 -17.50
C GLU A 27 -32.29 17.09 -17.61
N GLN A 28 -32.04 15.87 -17.13
CA GLN A 28 -32.97 14.75 -17.28
C GLN A 28 -33.59 14.27 -15.96
N ASN A 29 -32.90 14.45 -14.84
CA ASN A 29 -33.30 13.89 -13.54
C ASN A 29 -34.63 14.45 -12.98
N SER A 30 -35.08 15.60 -13.44
CA SER A 30 -36.43 16.13 -13.08
C SER A 30 -37.58 15.31 -13.63
N LYS A 31 -37.33 14.45 -14.62
CA LYS A 31 -38.31 13.55 -15.25
C LYS A 31 -37.93 12.07 -15.09
N PHE A 32 -37.08 11.76 -14.14
CA PHE A 32 -36.65 10.39 -13.88
C PHE A 32 -37.86 9.49 -13.70
N ARG A 33 -37.84 8.31 -14.33
CA ARG A 33 -38.92 7.34 -14.23
C ARG A 33 -38.38 6.00 -13.79
N ASP A 34 -38.83 5.52 -12.64
CA ASP A 34 -38.53 4.19 -12.19
C ASP A 34 -39.17 3.15 -13.11
N HIS A 35 -38.37 2.25 -13.67
CA HIS A 35 -38.84 1.26 -14.65
C HIS A 35 -39.76 0.18 -14.07
N TYR A 36 -39.80 0.01 -12.75
CA TYR A 36 -40.64 -0.95 -12.08
C TYR A 36 -41.99 -0.35 -11.67
N LEU A 37 -41.92 0.84 -11.05
CA LEU A 37 -43.13 1.54 -10.59
C LEU A 37 -43.80 2.36 -11.68
N GLU A 38 -43.06 2.70 -12.74
CA GLU A 38 -43.51 3.59 -13.84
C GLU A 38 -44.00 4.97 -13.39
N VAL A 39 -43.62 5.40 -12.19
CA VAL A 39 -43.97 6.69 -11.61
C VAL A 39 -42.85 7.69 -11.87
N PRO A 40 -43.15 8.87 -12.42
CA PRO A 40 -42.14 9.91 -12.57
C PRO A 40 -41.76 10.49 -11.20
N LEU A 41 -40.48 10.68 -11.00
CA LEU A 41 -39.89 11.28 -9.79
C LEU A 41 -39.04 12.47 -10.21
N ASP A 42 -39.22 13.61 -9.55
CA ASP A 42 -38.36 14.77 -9.71
C ASP A 42 -37.17 14.66 -8.74
N LEU A 43 -35.98 14.48 -9.31
CA LEU A 43 -34.72 14.36 -8.57
C LEU A 43 -33.86 15.62 -8.67
N SER A 44 -34.36 16.72 -9.23
CA SER A 44 -33.61 17.95 -9.46
C SER A 44 -33.09 18.61 -8.18
N GLU A 45 -33.82 18.47 -7.07
CA GLU A 45 -33.45 19.00 -5.75
C GLU A 45 -32.64 18.00 -4.90
N VAL A 46 -32.28 16.83 -5.45
CA VAL A 46 -31.55 15.78 -4.72
C VAL A 46 -30.05 15.94 -4.90
N THR A 47 -29.31 16.07 -3.80
CA THR A 47 -27.86 16.02 -3.81
C THR A 47 -27.38 14.57 -3.76
N PHE A 48 -26.61 14.17 -4.77
CA PHE A 48 -26.05 12.83 -4.86
C PHE A 48 -24.61 12.84 -4.36
N ILE A 49 -24.31 11.94 -3.44
CA ILE A 49 -22.94 11.65 -2.96
C ILE A 49 -22.65 10.21 -3.29
N THR A 50 -21.52 9.96 -3.96
CA THR A 50 -21.08 8.61 -4.32
C THR A 50 -19.71 8.34 -3.73
N THR A 51 -19.44 7.07 -3.37
CA THR A 51 -18.11 6.64 -2.95
C THR A 51 -17.58 5.57 -3.89
N ALA A 52 -16.27 5.53 -4.07
CA ALA A 52 -15.56 4.52 -4.85
C ALA A 52 -14.15 4.31 -4.31
N ASN A 53 -13.61 3.10 -4.49
CA ASN A 53 -12.21 2.80 -4.18
C ASN A 53 -11.29 3.02 -5.39
N THR A 54 -11.84 2.95 -6.60
CA THR A 54 -11.10 3.19 -7.85
C THR A 54 -12.01 3.86 -8.89
N LEU A 55 -11.42 4.70 -9.71
CA LEU A 55 -12.12 5.32 -10.85
C LEU A 55 -12.05 4.47 -12.13
N GLN A 56 -11.19 3.45 -12.16
CA GLN A 56 -10.88 2.69 -13.37
C GLN A 56 -12.06 1.90 -13.92
N THR A 57 -12.98 1.45 -13.05
CA THR A 57 -14.15 0.65 -13.41
C THR A 57 -15.38 1.50 -13.70
N ILE A 58 -15.34 2.79 -13.40
CA ILE A 58 -16.45 3.72 -13.59
C ILE A 58 -16.38 4.29 -15.01
N PRO A 59 -17.47 4.21 -15.81
CA PRO A 59 -17.49 4.78 -17.15
C PRO A 59 -17.22 6.28 -17.17
N ARG A 60 -16.41 6.74 -18.12
CA ARG A 60 -16.08 8.17 -18.27
C ARG A 60 -17.31 9.09 -18.33
N PRO A 61 -18.38 8.78 -19.09
CA PRO A 61 -19.57 9.63 -19.11
C PRO A 61 -20.20 9.86 -17.74
N LEU A 62 -20.03 8.92 -16.81
CA LEU A 62 -20.51 9.07 -15.42
C LEU A 62 -19.59 9.97 -14.62
N LEU A 63 -18.27 9.79 -14.77
CA LEU A 63 -17.27 10.65 -14.11
C LEU A 63 -17.38 12.11 -14.55
N ASP A 64 -17.71 12.36 -15.81
CA ASP A 64 -17.88 13.72 -16.36
C ASP A 64 -19.06 14.50 -15.72
N ARG A 65 -19.98 13.78 -15.03
CA ARG A 65 -21.12 14.37 -14.30
C ARG A 65 -20.87 14.52 -12.81
N MET A 66 -19.70 14.16 -12.33
CA MET A 66 -19.35 14.14 -10.91
C MET A 66 -18.20 15.08 -10.61
N GLU A 67 -18.24 15.71 -9.46
CA GLU A 67 -17.07 16.33 -8.87
C GLU A 67 -16.28 15.25 -8.12
N ILE A 68 -15.02 15.04 -8.52
CA ILE A 68 -14.16 14.00 -7.92
C ILE A 68 -13.37 14.62 -6.79
N ILE A 69 -13.60 14.13 -5.56
CA ILE A 69 -12.85 14.49 -4.36
C ILE A 69 -12.00 13.29 -3.95
N GLU A 70 -10.70 13.40 -4.16
CA GLU A 70 -9.77 12.34 -3.80
C GLU A 70 -9.42 12.40 -2.31
N ILE A 71 -9.67 11.30 -1.61
CA ILE A 71 -9.32 11.14 -0.19
C ILE A 71 -8.08 10.24 -0.12
N THR A 72 -6.95 10.80 0.28
CA THR A 72 -5.68 10.10 0.41
C THR A 72 -5.67 9.19 1.65
N SER A 73 -4.72 8.25 1.69
CA SER A 73 -4.46 7.44 2.89
C SER A 73 -4.00 8.30 4.07
N TYR A 74 -4.35 7.91 5.28
CA TYR A 74 -3.83 8.55 6.49
C TYR A 74 -2.36 8.25 6.69
N THR A 75 -1.61 9.29 7.07
CA THR A 75 -0.23 9.16 7.55
C THR A 75 -0.21 8.47 8.92
N GLU A 76 0.94 7.93 9.31
CA GLU A 76 1.09 7.29 10.63
C GLU A 76 0.79 8.25 11.79
N ASN A 77 1.14 9.54 11.64
CA ASN A 77 0.83 10.55 12.63
C ASN A 77 -0.67 10.82 12.76
N GLU A 78 -1.38 10.89 11.63
CA GLU A 78 -2.85 11.01 11.62
C GLU A 78 -3.50 9.77 12.23
N LYS A 79 -3.05 8.56 11.89
CA LYS A 79 -3.53 7.32 12.50
C LYS A 79 -3.33 7.31 14.02
N LEU A 80 -2.19 7.84 14.51
CA LEU A 80 -1.93 7.96 15.94
C LEU A 80 -2.97 8.88 16.62
N HIS A 81 -3.24 10.07 16.04
CA HIS A 81 -4.21 11.00 16.57
C HIS A 81 -5.63 10.45 16.52
N ILE A 82 -6.05 9.88 15.39
CA ILE A 82 -7.35 9.22 15.24
C ILE A 82 -7.52 8.10 16.29
N ALA A 83 -6.47 7.32 16.54
CA ALA A 83 -6.52 6.26 17.53
C ALA A 83 -6.74 6.81 18.95
N ILE A 84 -6.01 7.86 19.34
CA ILE A 84 -6.09 8.46 20.67
C ILE A 84 -7.45 9.14 20.90
N GLU A 85 -7.88 9.95 19.93
CA GLU A 85 -9.02 10.84 20.11
C GLU A 85 -10.37 10.14 19.85
N HIS A 86 -10.39 9.10 19.02
CA HIS A 86 -11.62 8.47 18.58
C HIS A 86 -11.68 6.95 18.80
N LEU A 87 -10.66 6.19 18.36
CA LEU A 87 -10.78 4.73 18.34
C LEU A 87 -10.67 4.12 19.74
N ILE A 88 -9.72 4.57 20.55
CA ILE A 88 -9.55 4.06 21.92
C ILE A 88 -10.75 4.35 22.79
N PRO A 89 -11.27 5.60 22.91
CA PRO A 89 -12.46 5.89 23.67
C PRO A 89 -13.66 5.05 23.24
N LYS A 90 -13.90 4.96 21.92
CA LYS A 90 -14.99 4.14 21.34
C LYS A 90 -14.86 2.66 21.70
N GLN A 91 -13.64 2.11 21.66
CA GLN A 91 -13.43 0.70 21.98
C GLN A 91 -13.48 0.41 23.47
N LEU A 92 -13.04 1.33 24.32
CA LEU A 92 -13.19 1.22 25.78
C LEU A 92 -14.67 1.19 26.16
N GLU A 93 -15.47 2.14 25.68
CA GLU A 93 -16.92 2.19 25.90
C GLU A 93 -17.60 0.90 25.43
N LYS A 94 -17.31 0.46 24.21
CA LYS A 94 -17.87 -0.76 23.60
C LYS A 94 -17.60 -2.02 24.43
N HIS A 95 -16.50 -2.07 25.17
CA HIS A 95 -16.09 -3.23 25.97
C HIS A 95 -16.33 -3.04 27.48
N GLY A 96 -16.94 -1.93 27.89
CA GLY A 96 -17.26 -1.65 29.30
C GLY A 96 -16.02 -1.47 30.18
N ILE A 97 -14.94 -0.92 29.63
CA ILE A 97 -13.67 -0.67 30.32
C ILE A 97 -13.47 0.85 30.44
N THR A 98 -13.00 1.32 31.57
CA THR A 98 -12.66 2.74 31.75
C THR A 98 -11.20 3.02 31.36
N ASP A 99 -10.89 4.29 31.10
CA ASP A 99 -9.54 4.76 30.84
C ASP A 99 -8.59 4.62 32.05
N GLU A 100 -9.15 4.58 33.26
CA GLU A 100 -8.42 4.27 34.48
C GLU A 100 -7.95 2.81 34.52
N GLN A 101 -8.78 1.89 33.99
CA GLN A 101 -8.51 0.46 33.96
C GLN A 101 -7.58 0.04 32.80
N LEU A 102 -7.71 0.68 31.63
CA LEU A 102 -6.87 0.35 30.45
C LEU A 102 -6.35 1.61 29.79
N SER A 103 -5.04 1.72 29.72
CA SER A 103 -4.36 2.85 29.06
C SER A 103 -3.36 2.37 28.01
N PHE A 104 -3.14 3.22 27.00
CA PHE A 104 -2.21 2.94 25.88
C PHE A 104 -1.11 3.99 25.86
N SER A 105 0.15 3.55 25.79
CA SER A 105 1.25 4.48 25.51
C SER A 105 1.23 4.90 24.02
N LYS A 106 1.64 6.14 23.70
CA LYS A 106 1.78 6.61 22.32
C LYS A 106 2.66 5.69 21.47
N LYS A 107 3.74 5.16 22.06
CA LYS A 107 4.64 4.18 21.40
C LYS A 107 3.92 2.87 21.07
N ALA A 108 3.03 2.40 21.92
CA ALA A 108 2.24 1.20 21.65
C ALA A 108 1.29 1.43 20.46
N ILE A 109 0.58 2.56 20.42
CA ILE A 109 -0.35 2.88 19.34
C ILE A 109 0.40 3.00 18.01
N TRP A 110 1.51 3.73 18.00
CA TRP A 110 2.38 3.82 16.82
C TRP A 110 2.82 2.43 16.34
N LYS A 111 3.26 1.59 17.27
CA LYS A 111 3.69 0.23 16.95
C LYS A 111 2.55 -0.65 16.44
N ILE A 112 1.32 -0.48 16.94
CA ILE A 112 0.15 -1.18 16.40
C ILE A 112 -0.07 -0.76 14.95
N ALA A 113 -0.11 0.54 14.67
CA ALA A 113 -0.31 1.06 13.31
C ALA A 113 0.79 0.59 12.34
N HIS A 114 2.04 0.55 12.78
CA HIS A 114 3.21 0.26 11.95
C HIS A 114 3.48 -1.24 11.77
N ASN A 115 3.43 -2.02 12.86
CA ASN A 115 3.88 -3.41 12.84
C ASN A 115 2.74 -4.46 12.84
N TYR A 116 1.49 -4.06 13.14
CA TYR A 116 0.36 -4.98 13.21
C TYR A 116 -0.71 -4.71 12.17
N THR A 117 -0.69 -3.54 11.50
CA THR A 117 -1.63 -3.20 10.45
C THR A 117 -0.91 -2.75 9.17
N LYS A 118 -1.54 -3.00 8.01
CA LYS A 118 -1.10 -2.51 6.70
C LYS A 118 -2.35 -2.11 5.91
N GLU A 119 -2.75 -0.83 6.04
CA GLU A 119 -4.00 -0.32 5.47
C GLU A 119 -3.91 1.20 5.20
N ALA A 120 -4.68 1.69 4.22
CA ALA A 120 -4.81 3.11 3.93
C ALA A 120 -5.58 3.87 5.04
N GLY A 121 -6.65 3.25 5.55
CA GLY A 121 -7.49 3.78 6.62
C GLY A 121 -7.08 3.34 8.03
N VAL A 122 -8.07 3.16 8.90
CA VAL A 122 -7.88 2.82 10.32
C VAL A 122 -8.76 1.65 10.79
N ARG A 123 -9.38 0.90 9.87
CA ARG A 123 -10.30 -0.22 10.23
C ARG A 123 -9.57 -1.40 10.90
N GLN A 124 -8.37 -1.75 10.40
CA GLN A 124 -7.56 -2.79 11.03
C GLN A 124 -7.01 -2.31 12.38
N LEU A 125 -6.59 -1.04 12.46
CA LEU A 125 -6.12 -0.42 13.70
C LEU A 125 -7.23 -0.46 14.76
N GLU A 126 -8.46 -0.08 14.42
CA GLU A 126 -9.61 -0.20 15.31
C GLU A 126 -9.84 -1.64 15.76
N ARG A 127 -9.75 -2.59 14.85
CA ARG A 127 -9.89 -4.02 15.15
C ARG A 127 -8.83 -4.53 16.13
N GLU A 128 -7.57 -4.14 15.92
CA GLU A 128 -6.48 -4.57 16.83
C GLU A 128 -6.60 -3.89 18.21
N ILE A 129 -7.02 -2.62 18.28
CA ILE A 129 -7.35 -1.96 19.56
C ILE A 129 -8.48 -2.72 20.27
N GLY A 130 -9.55 -3.07 19.55
CA GLY A 130 -10.65 -3.86 20.11
C GLY A 130 -10.20 -5.27 20.57
N ASN A 131 -9.25 -5.89 19.88
CA ASN A 131 -8.64 -7.17 20.31
C ASN A 131 -7.91 -7.01 21.66
N ILE A 132 -7.18 -5.90 21.82
CA ILE A 132 -6.49 -5.59 23.08
C ILE A 132 -7.51 -5.36 24.18
N CYS A 133 -8.55 -4.55 23.94
CA CYS A 133 -9.61 -4.28 24.92
C CYS A 133 -10.27 -5.57 25.39
N ARG A 134 -10.64 -6.50 24.50
CA ARG A 134 -11.24 -7.80 24.88
C ARG A 134 -10.31 -8.64 25.76
N LYS A 135 -9.02 -8.70 25.43
CA LYS A 135 -8.05 -9.45 26.22
C LYS A 135 -7.77 -8.79 27.56
N ALA A 136 -7.73 -7.46 27.60
CA ALA A 136 -7.59 -6.70 28.83
C ALA A 136 -8.81 -6.87 29.72
N ALA A 137 -10.04 -6.81 29.20
CA ALA A 137 -11.28 -7.08 29.94
C ALA A 137 -11.23 -8.46 30.61
N LYS A 138 -10.83 -9.50 29.83
CA LYS A 138 -10.67 -10.84 30.40
C LYS A 138 -9.63 -10.88 31.52
N GLU A 139 -8.48 -10.24 31.34
CA GLU A 139 -7.42 -10.22 32.34
C GLU A 139 -7.85 -9.50 33.63
N LEU A 140 -8.52 -8.35 33.51
CA LEU A 140 -9.09 -7.60 34.64
C LEU A 140 -10.12 -8.42 35.44
N LEU A 141 -10.94 -9.22 34.76
CA LEU A 141 -11.94 -10.07 35.40
C LEU A 141 -11.39 -11.34 36.03
N THR A 142 -10.26 -11.86 35.52
CA THR A 142 -9.69 -13.14 35.96
C THR A 142 -8.49 -13.00 36.88
N THR A 143 -8.01 -11.78 37.10
CA THR A 143 -6.86 -11.49 37.97
C THR A 143 -7.22 -10.36 38.96
N GLU A 144 -6.39 -10.18 39.98
CA GLU A 144 -6.52 -9.11 40.97
C GLU A 144 -6.01 -7.73 40.44
N LYS A 145 -5.77 -7.62 39.13
CA LYS A 145 -5.28 -6.37 38.53
C LYS A 145 -6.41 -5.37 38.38
N GLU A 146 -6.22 -4.19 38.92
CA GLU A 146 -7.15 -3.07 38.74
C GLU A 146 -6.85 -2.24 37.50
N LYS A 147 -5.58 -2.28 37.01
CA LYS A 147 -5.11 -1.47 35.88
C LYS A 147 -4.16 -2.24 34.96
N ILE A 148 -4.33 -2.03 33.66
CA ILE A 148 -3.45 -2.54 32.60
C ILE A 148 -2.94 -1.36 31.78
N THR A 149 -1.64 -1.28 31.59
CA THR A 149 -1.02 -0.31 30.67
C THR A 149 -0.42 -1.04 29.47
N VAL A 150 -0.89 -0.73 28.28
CA VAL A 150 -0.37 -1.29 27.02
C VAL A 150 0.83 -0.46 26.56
N THR A 151 1.95 -1.12 26.41
CA THR A 151 3.22 -0.53 25.97
C THR A 151 3.75 -1.27 24.75
N ASP A 152 4.69 -0.68 24.03
CA ASP A 152 5.40 -1.30 22.91
C ASP A 152 6.06 -2.66 23.28
N ARG A 153 6.44 -2.81 24.54
CA ARG A 153 7.12 -4.03 25.06
C ARG A 153 6.15 -5.18 25.33
N ASN A 154 4.92 -4.90 25.73
CA ASN A 154 3.94 -5.93 26.10
C ASN A 154 2.88 -6.21 25.04
N LEU A 155 2.91 -5.51 23.89
CA LEU A 155 1.99 -5.72 22.78
C LEU A 155 1.92 -7.17 22.31
N HIS A 156 3.06 -7.87 22.33
CA HIS A 156 3.12 -9.28 21.92
C HIS A 156 2.22 -10.22 22.76
N LYS A 157 1.91 -9.84 24.01
CA LYS A 157 0.96 -10.60 24.85
C LYS A 157 -0.47 -10.50 24.33
N PHE A 158 -0.82 -9.36 23.77
CA PHE A 158 -2.16 -9.08 23.24
C PHE A 158 -2.30 -9.48 21.76
N LEU A 159 -1.34 -9.14 20.93
CA LEU A 159 -1.45 -9.28 19.48
C LEU A 159 -0.57 -10.37 18.85
N GLY A 160 0.29 -11.01 19.66
CA GLY A 160 1.23 -12.01 19.17
C GLY A 160 2.47 -11.38 18.51
N LYS A 161 3.07 -12.11 17.57
CA LYS A 161 4.24 -11.62 16.82
C LYS A 161 3.84 -10.47 15.89
N GLU A 162 4.78 -9.55 15.69
CA GLU A 162 4.65 -8.48 14.69
C GLU A 162 4.40 -9.10 13.31
N LYS A 163 3.42 -8.53 12.58
CA LYS A 163 3.02 -9.03 11.26
C LYS A 163 3.85 -8.40 10.14
N TYR A 164 4.29 -7.17 10.36
CA TYR A 164 5.02 -6.36 9.38
C TYR A 164 6.31 -5.85 9.98
N SER A 165 7.38 -5.90 9.19
CA SER A 165 8.67 -5.33 9.53
C SER A 165 9.11 -4.43 8.38
N TYR A 166 9.24 -3.15 8.64
CA TYR A 166 9.67 -2.18 7.63
C TYR A 166 11.17 -1.94 7.78
N GLN A 167 11.94 -2.40 6.82
CA GLN A 167 13.34 -2.03 6.69
C GLN A 167 13.48 -0.84 5.75
N MET A 168 13.52 0.37 6.28
CA MET A 168 13.64 1.59 5.48
C MET A 168 15.03 1.82 4.91
N ALA A 169 16.07 1.26 5.50
CA ALA A 169 17.45 1.40 5.08
C ALA A 169 18.20 0.08 5.18
N ASN A 170 19.28 -0.06 4.41
CA ASN A 170 20.19 -1.19 4.57
C ASN A 170 21.04 -0.99 5.84
N ALA A 171 21.50 -2.07 6.46
CA ALA A 171 22.31 -2.00 7.67
C ALA A 171 23.72 -1.39 7.42
N ALA A 172 24.24 -1.58 6.21
CA ALA A 172 25.55 -1.09 5.78
C ALA A 172 25.57 -0.86 4.26
N PRO A 173 26.52 -0.06 3.73
CA PRO A 173 26.76 0.02 2.30
C PRO A 173 27.18 -1.32 1.71
N GLU A 174 26.49 -1.76 0.67
CA GLU A 174 26.68 -3.09 0.03
C GLU A 174 26.84 -2.96 -1.48
N VAL A 175 27.49 -3.97 -2.09
CA VAL A 175 27.65 -4.07 -3.54
C VAL A 175 26.44 -4.79 -4.13
N GLY A 176 25.87 -4.23 -5.20
CA GLY A 176 24.74 -4.84 -5.91
C GLY A 176 23.39 -4.73 -5.20
N ILE A 177 23.32 -4.08 -4.04
CA ILE A 177 22.07 -3.92 -3.27
C ILE A 177 21.66 -2.46 -3.22
N VAL A 178 20.45 -2.18 -3.71
CA VAL A 178 19.87 -0.83 -3.74
C VAL A 178 18.40 -0.89 -3.33
N ARG A 179 17.93 0.14 -2.62
CA ARG A 179 16.52 0.30 -2.30
C ARG A 179 15.81 1.16 -3.34
N GLY A 180 14.72 0.62 -3.85
CA GLY A 180 13.76 1.34 -4.67
C GLY A 180 12.61 1.89 -3.82
N LEU A 181 12.03 2.99 -4.25
CA LEU A 181 10.79 3.52 -3.71
C LEU A 181 9.61 2.93 -4.48
N ALA A 182 8.62 2.45 -3.76
CA ALA A 182 7.39 1.92 -4.32
C ALA A 182 6.18 2.64 -3.74
N TRP A 183 5.18 2.90 -4.57
CA TRP A 183 3.89 3.33 -4.12
C TRP A 183 2.93 2.14 -4.09
N THR A 184 2.14 2.03 -3.03
CA THR A 184 1.14 0.99 -2.86
C THR A 184 -0.21 1.61 -2.47
N SER A 185 -1.30 0.87 -2.61
CA SER A 185 -2.62 1.31 -2.17
C SER A 185 -2.71 1.63 -0.67
N VAL A 186 -1.70 1.28 0.10
CA VAL A 186 -1.64 1.52 1.55
C VAL A 186 -0.55 2.51 1.95
N GLY A 187 0.08 3.17 0.98
CA GLY A 187 1.12 4.18 1.18
C GLY A 187 2.44 3.82 0.50
N GLY A 188 3.48 4.60 0.80
CA GLY A 188 4.84 4.36 0.31
C GLY A 188 5.48 3.13 0.98
N ASP A 189 6.27 2.40 0.20
CA ASP A 189 7.06 1.26 0.68
C ASP A 189 8.44 1.27 0.00
N THR A 190 9.37 0.47 0.48
CA THR A 190 10.69 0.32 -0.14
C THR A 190 10.87 -1.11 -0.62
N LEU A 191 11.44 -1.26 -1.81
CA LEU A 191 11.79 -2.54 -2.40
C LEU A 191 13.30 -2.70 -2.43
N GLN A 192 13.82 -3.82 -1.97
CA GLN A 192 15.22 -4.16 -2.14
C GLN A 192 15.44 -4.73 -3.54
N ILE A 193 16.44 -4.23 -4.25
CA ILE A 193 16.90 -4.76 -5.52
C ILE A 193 18.29 -5.34 -5.28
N GLU A 194 18.45 -6.62 -5.60
CA GLU A 194 19.67 -7.38 -5.43
C GLU A 194 20.22 -7.78 -6.80
N VAL A 195 21.47 -7.51 -7.02
CA VAL A 195 22.15 -7.89 -8.26
C VAL A 195 23.40 -8.70 -7.95
N ASN A 196 23.47 -9.88 -8.54
CA ASN A 196 24.63 -10.74 -8.48
C ASN A 196 25.25 -10.89 -9.87
N VAL A 197 26.58 -10.92 -9.91
CA VAL A 197 27.37 -11.19 -11.10
C VAL A 197 28.10 -12.51 -10.88
N MET A 198 28.01 -13.39 -11.85
CA MET A 198 28.64 -14.71 -11.79
C MET A 198 29.30 -15.06 -13.13
N PRO A 199 30.31 -15.96 -13.17
CA PRO A 199 30.84 -16.47 -14.43
C PRO A 199 29.74 -17.09 -15.29
N GLY A 200 29.71 -16.76 -16.60
CA GLY A 200 28.61 -17.20 -17.46
C GLY A 200 28.87 -16.88 -18.92
N LYS A 201 27.81 -16.72 -19.70
CA LYS A 201 27.84 -16.51 -21.16
C LYS A 201 27.13 -15.20 -21.57
N GLY A 202 26.91 -14.29 -20.66
CA GLY A 202 26.27 -12.99 -20.90
C GLY A 202 24.75 -13.02 -20.74
N GLU A 203 24.20 -13.98 -20.00
CA GLU A 203 22.76 -14.04 -19.74
C GLU A 203 22.32 -13.02 -18.67
N ILE A 204 21.13 -12.49 -18.88
CA ILE A 204 20.48 -11.59 -17.92
C ILE A 204 19.26 -12.31 -17.35
N MET A 205 19.35 -12.69 -16.09
CA MET A 205 18.27 -13.34 -15.36
C MET A 205 17.51 -12.32 -14.53
N LEU A 206 16.18 -12.32 -14.65
CA LEU A 206 15.28 -11.42 -13.94
C LEU A 206 14.29 -12.24 -13.14
N THR A 207 14.26 -12.06 -11.80
CA THR A 207 13.35 -12.78 -10.90
C THR A 207 12.66 -11.82 -9.93
N GLY A 208 11.51 -12.23 -9.36
CA GLY A 208 10.73 -11.43 -8.42
C GLY A 208 9.38 -10.98 -8.98
N GLN A 209 8.80 -11.71 -9.94
CA GLN A 209 7.51 -11.41 -10.60
C GLN A 209 7.46 -10.00 -11.21
N LEU A 210 8.48 -9.66 -11.99
CA LEU A 210 8.59 -8.39 -12.69
C LEU A 210 7.63 -8.36 -13.88
N GLY A 211 6.88 -7.28 -14.01
CA GLY A 211 6.09 -6.99 -15.20
C GLY A 211 6.96 -6.60 -16.40
N ASP A 212 6.33 -6.44 -17.55
CA ASP A 212 7.06 -6.26 -18.80
C ASP A 212 7.78 -4.91 -18.87
N VAL A 213 7.20 -3.85 -18.30
CA VAL A 213 7.84 -2.53 -18.22
C VAL A 213 9.11 -2.57 -17.37
N MET A 214 9.12 -3.29 -16.26
CA MET A 214 10.31 -3.46 -15.43
C MET A 214 11.39 -4.30 -16.14
N LYS A 215 11.00 -5.36 -16.84
CA LYS A 215 11.94 -6.18 -17.65
C LYS A 215 12.59 -5.36 -18.76
N GLU A 216 11.82 -4.52 -19.44
CA GLU A 216 12.33 -3.59 -20.45
C GLU A 216 13.29 -2.58 -19.83
N SER A 217 12.94 -1.99 -18.70
CA SER A 217 13.78 -1.06 -17.94
C SER A 217 15.10 -1.69 -17.51
N ALA A 218 15.11 -2.95 -17.09
CA ALA A 218 16.34 -3.68 -16.76
C ALA A 218 17.25 -3.86 -17.99
N ARG A 219 16.66 -4.21 -19.15
CA ARG A 219 17.40 -4.33 -20.43
C ARG A 219 17.97 -2.99 -20.89
N ALA A 220 17.19 -1.91 -20.76
CA ALA A 220 17.67 -0.56 -21.06
C ALA A 220 18.84 -0.17 -20.14
N GLY A 221 18.75 -0.48 -18.84
CA GLY A 221 19.81 -0.26 -17.86
C GLY A 221 21.12 -0.96 -18.23
N ILE A 222 21.07 -2.23 -18.61
CA ILE A 222 22.25 -2.98 -19.09
C ILE A 222 22.84 -2.36 -20.35
N SER A 223 22.00 -1.99 -21.32
CA SER A 223 22.46 -1.35 -22.56
C SER A 223 23.18 -0.03 -22.27
N TYR A 224 22.66 0.75 -21.35
CA TYR A 224 23.32 1.96 -20.89
C TYR A 224 24.68 1.66 -20.22
N ILE A 225 24.75 0.69 -19.31
CA ILE A 225 26.02 0.32 -18.64
C ILE A 225 27.07 -0.13 -19.66
N ARG A 226 26.67 -0.91 -20.66
CA ARG A 226 27.57 -1.30 -21.78
C ARG A 226 28.08 -0.09 -22.54
N SER A 227 27.23 0.90 -22.83
CA SER A 227 27.64 2.10 -23.56
C SER A 227 28.66 2.97 -22.82
N VAL A 228 28.64 2.92 -21.49
CA VAL A 228 29.55 3.70 -20.62
C VAL A 228 30.66 2.86 -19.99
N SER A 229 30.89 1.63 -20.47
CA SER A 229 31.87 0.67 -19.92
C SER A 229 33.26 1.27 -19.75
N LYS A 230 33.77 2.01 -20.76
CA LYS A 230 35.07 2.69 -20.69
C LYS A 230 35.15 3.70 -19.55
N LYS A 231 34.09 4.44 -19.28
CA LYS A 231 34.03 5.43 -18.20
C LYS A 231 34.18 4.80 -16.79
N TYR A 232 33.72 3.56 -16.64
CA TYR A 232 33.74 2.83 -15.38
C TYR A 232 34.82 1.76 -15.30
N ALA A 233 35.74 1.71 -16.30
CA ALA A 233 36.80 0.74 -16.38
C ALA A 233 36.30 -0.73 -16.38
N ILE A 234 35.18 -1.00 -17.03
CA ILE A 234 34.62 -2.33 -17.22
C ILE A 234 35.31 -2.96 -18.44
N ALA A 235 35.79 -4.19 -18.30
CA ALA A 235 36.48 -4.93 -19.40
C ALA A 235 35.51 -5.11 -20.58
N GLU A 236 36.03 -5.05 -21.81
CA GLU A 236 35.23 -5.16 -23.04
C GLU A 236 34.52 -6.52 -23.15
N ASP A 237 35.14 -7.58 -22.67
CA ASP A 237 34.63 -8.96 -22.67
C ASP A 237 33.80 -9.31 -21.40
N PHE A 238 33.60 -8.36 -20.49
CA PHE A 238 32.92 -8.60 -19.22
C PHE A 238 31.53 -9.21 -19.43
N PHE A 239 30.72 -8.59 -20.30
CA PHE A 239 29.34 -9.01 -20.56
C PHE A 239 29.20 -10.28 -21.40
N GLU A 240 30.31 -10.82 -21.93
CA GLU A 240 30.35 -12.10 -22.63
C GLU A 240 30.74 -13.26 -21.70
N LYS A 241 31.45 -12.92 -20.61
CA LYS A 241 31.98 -13.88 -19.64
C LYS A 241 31.25 -13.97 -18.32
N HIS A 242 30.27 -13.09 -18.11
CA HIS A 242 29.51 -13.03 -16.84
C HIS A 242 28.02 -12.96 -17.10
N ASP A 243 27.28 -13.72 -16.33
CA ASP A 243 25.85 -13.61 -16.22
C ASP A 243 25.47 -12.62 -15.11
N ILE A 244 24.38 -11.90 -15.28
CA ILE A 244 23.87 -10.92 -14.33
C ILE A 244 22.48 -11.37 -13.89
N HIS A 245 22.31 -11.58 -12.58
CA HIS A 245 21.02 -11.92 -12.01
C HIS A 245 20.48 -10.73 -11.19
N VAL A 246 19.36 -10.18 -11.62
CA VAL A 246 18.60 -9.15 -10.90
C VAL A 246 17.44 -9.81 -10.20
N HIS A 247 17.41 -9.71 -8.88
CA HIS A 247 16.35 -10.24 -8.04
C HIS A 247 15.68 -9.13 -7.24
N ILE A 248 14.35 -9.13 -7.22
CA ILE A 248 13.58 -8.27 -6.33
C ILE A 248 12.80 -9.18 -5.39
N PRO A 249 13.21 -9.31 -4.11
CA PRO A 249 12.51 -10.09 -3.10
C PRO A 249 11.02 -9.74 -3.02
N GLU A 250 10.23 -10.47 -2.25
CA GLU A 250 8.76 -10.36 -2.17
C GLU A 250 8.04 -10.93 -3.40
N GLY A 251 8.39 -12.17 -3.75
CA GLY A 251 7.88 -12.86 -4.94
C GLY A 251 6.36 -13.09 -5.02
N ALA A 252 5.60 -12.85 -3.95
CA ALA A 252 4.15 -13.04 -3.93
C ALA A 252 3.36 -11.88 -4.57
N VAL A 253 3.99 -10.72 -4.78
CA VAL A 253 3.32 -9.51 -5.31
C VAL A 253 3.89 -9.18 -6.67
N PRO A 254 3.07 -9.14 -7.74
CA PRO A 254 3.49 -8.64 -9.05
C PRO A 254 3.96 -7.19 -8.94
N LYS A 255 5.05 -6.87 -9.63
CA LYS A 255 5.66 -5.54 -9.62
C LYS A 255 5.83 -5.07 -11.04
N ASP A 256 5.35 -3.86 -11.32
CA ASP A 256 5.57 -3.22 -12.60
C ASP A 256 5.66 -1.70 -12.46
N GLY A 257 6.35 -1.05 -13.37
CA GLY A 257 6.49 0.39 -13.43
C GLY A 257 7.84 0.87 -13.96
N PRO A 258 7.90 2.04 -14.59
CA PRO A 258 9.11 2.58 -15.22
C PRO A 258 10.11 3.16 -14.22
N SER A 259 9.65 3.58 -13.03
CA SER A 259 10.49 4.27 -12.02
C SER A 259 11.61 3.41 -11.45
N ALA A 260 11.47 2.07 -11.46
CA ALA A 260 12.50 1.15 -10.98
C ALA A 260 13.76 1.08 -11.88
N GLY A 261 13.73 1.64 -13.08
CA GLY A 261 14.82 1.55 -14.05
C GLY A 261 16.13 2.11 -13.52
N ILE A 262 16.13 3.29 -12.90
CA ILE A 262 17.37 3.90 -12.35
C ILE A 262 17.89 3.11 -11.15
N THR A 263 17.01 2.56 -10.32
CA THR A 263 17.39 1.74 -9.16
C THR A 263 18.06 0.44 -9.62
N MET A 264 17.47 -0.25 -10.62
CA MET A 264 18.05 -1.45 -11.22
C MET A 264 19.40 -1.16 -11.91
N ALA A 265 19.49 -0.07 -12.69
CA ALA A 265 20.72 0.32 -13.33
C ALA A 265 21.83 0.63 -12.32
N THR A 266 21.50 1.29 -11.22
CA THR A 266 22.46 1.58 -10.13
C THR A 266 22.93 0.30 -9.45
N ALA A 267 22.02 -0.65 -9.16
CA ALA A 267 22.36 -1.94 -8.56
C ALA A 267 23.25 -2.77 -9.49
N MET A 268 22.93 -2.81 -10.79
CA MET A 268 23.73 -3.50 -11.79
C MET A 268 25.12 -2.86 -11.95
N LEU A 269 25.20 -1.54 -12.04
CA LEU A 269 26.49 -0.84 -12.13
C LEU A 269 27.35 -1.08 -10.89
N SER A 270 26.73 -1.05 -9.70
CA SER A 270 27.40 -1.40 -8.45
C SER A 270 27.96 -2.80 -8.47
N ALA A 271 27.17 -3.80 -8.86
CA ALA A 271 27.58 -5.19 -8.93
C ALA A 271 28.73 -5.41 -9.93
N VAL A 272 28.63 -4.82 -11.12
CA VAL A 272 29.64 -4.93 -12.19
C VAL A 272 30.96 -4.25 -11.82
N THR A 273 30.90 -3.10 -11.11
CA THR A 273 32.11 -2.35 -10.73
C THR A 273 32.67 -2.70 -9.36
N GLY A 274 31.97 -3.50 -8.56
CA GLY A 274 32.32 -3.81 -7.17
C GLY A 274 32.23 -2.62 -6.22
N LYS A 275 31.59 -1.50 -6.63
CA LYS A 275 31.46 -0.31 -5.82
C LYS A 275 30.22 -0.39 -4.96
N LYS A 276 30.36 -0.14 -3.65
CA LYS A 276 29.26 -0.14 -2.69
C LYS A 276 28.29 1.00 -2.93
N VAL A 277 27.00 0.73 -2.77
CA VAL A 277 25.94 1.75 -2.72
C VAL A 277 25.72 2.15 -1.27
N ARG A 278 25.42 3.42 -1.04
CA ARG A 278 25.12 3.96 0.30
C ARG A 278 23.89 3.26 0.90
N ALA A 279 23.96 2.99 2.21
CA ALA A 279 22.89 2.30 2.93
C ALA A 279 21.65 3.20 3.17
N ASP A 280 21.86 4.52 3.23
CA ASP A 280 20.86 5.54 3.51
C ASP A 280 20.25 6.17 2.24
N LEU A 281 20.38 5.50 1.09
CA LEU A 281 19.86 5.94 -0.20
C LEU A 281 18.73 5.03 -0.66
N ALA A 282 17.62 5.64 -1.08
CA ALA A 282 16.54 5.01 -1.83
C ALA A 282 16.19 5.86 -3.05
N MET A 283 15.80 5.22 -4.16
CA MET A 283 15.53 5.88 -5.46
C MET A 283 14.18 5.45 -6.03
#